data_1a9e0dbe963e9064dca9afdd86a415d8
#
_entry.id   1a9e0dbe963e9064dca9afdd86a415d8
#
_cell.length_a   1.000
_cell.length_b   1.000
_cell.length_c   1.000
_cell.angle_alpha   90.00
_cell.angle_beta   90.00
_cell.angle_gamma   90.00
#
_symmetry.space_group_name_H-M   'P 1'
#
loop_
_entity.id
_entity.type
_entity.pdbx_description
1 polymer ?
#
loop_
_entity_poly.entity_id
_entity_poly.type
_entity_poly.pdbx_seq_one_letter_code
_entity_poly.pdbx_strand_id
1 'polypeptide(L)'
;ILPLKGKRSSIVWTETASEAERIVALPDAEFHDELEKRFGLHLGDLEVVGPRRAFPLGLFTARSFIAERLALIGDAAHIIHPIAGQGLNMGLRDVAALAETVADAARLGLDIGAADVLERYQRWRRFDTMTMGVATDGLNRLFSNSSDVLRLARDLGLGIVERLPALKGVFIREAAGFTGDVPKLLKGEAL
;
A
#
# COMPACT_ATOMS: atom_id res chain seq x y z
N ILE A 1 -2.06 -13.74 -2.01
CA ILE A 1 -2.70 -14.51 -3.10
C ILE A 1 -3.74 -13.60 -3.74
N LEU A 2 -3.62 -13.36 -5.05
CA LEU A 2 -4.54 -12.54 -5.82
C LEU A 2 -5.26 -13.43 -6.84
N PRO A 3 -6.58 -13.63 -6.72
CA PRO A 3 -7.32 -14.52 -7.62
C PRO A 3 -7.38 -13.93 -9.04
N LEU A 4 -7.17 -14.77 -10.03
CA LEU A 4 -7.30 -14.46 -11.45
C LEU A 4 -8.43 -15.27 -12.09
N LYS A 5 -8.79 -14.96 -13.33
CA LYS A 5 -9.80 -15.73 -14.06
C LYS A 5 -9.35 -17.19 -14.27
N GLY A 6 -10.28 -18.12 -14.12
CA GLY A 6 -10.04 -19.54 -14.16
C GLY A 6 -9.40 -20.04 -12.85
N LYS A 7 -8.73 -21.19 -12.90
CA LYS A 7 -8.02 -21.79 -11.75
C LYS A 7 -6.60 -21.21 -11.65
N ARG A 8 -6.46 -19.88 -11.56
CA ARG A 8 -5.18 -19.17 -11.53
C ARG A 8 -5.14 -18.16 -10.39
N SER A 9 -3.96 -17.94 -9.85
CA SER A 9 -3.69 -16.90 -8.87
C SER A 9 -2.36 -16.23 -9.16
N SER A 10 -2.23 -14.95 -8.87
CA SER A 10 -0.95 -14.29 -8.74
C SER A 10 -0.54 -14.32 -7.27
N ILE A 11 0.74 -14.53 -7.01
CA ILE A 11 1.31 -14.58 -5.66
C ILE A 11 2.29 -13.42 -5.52
N VAL A 12 2.19 -12.69 -4.43
CA VAL A 12 3.22 -11.77 -3.95
C VAL A 12 3.91 -12.46 -2.78
N TRP A 13 5.19 -12.73 -2.94
CA TRP A 13 6.04 -13.38 -1.95
C TRP A 13 7.17 -12.44 -1.55
N THR A 14 7.20 -12.05 -0.29
CA THR A 14 8.18 -11.08 0.23
C THR A 14 9.27 -11.81 1.00
N GLU A 15 10.52 -11.53 0.64
CA GLU A 15 11.72 -12.10 1.27
C GLU A 15 12.81 -11.01 1.42
N THR A 16 13.91 -11.36 2.07
CA THR A 16 15.11 -10.52 2.02
C THR A 16 15.64 -10.44 0.60
N ALA A 17 16.34 -9.37 0.22
CA ALA A 17 16.83 -9.17 -1.15
C ALA A 17 17.66 -10.36 -1.66
N SER A 18 18.61 -10.84 -0.83
CA SER A 18 19.46 -11.98 -1.17
C SER A 18 18.68 -13.28 -1.35
N GLU A 19 17.68 -13.52 -0.51
CA GLU A 19 16.84 -14.71 -0.59
C GLU A 19 15.89 -14.65 -1.79
N ALA A 20 15.34 -13.48 -2.10
CA ALA A 20 14.53 -13.28 -3.30
C ALA A 20 15.32 -13.55 -4.59
N GLU A 21 16.56 -13.07 -4.68
CA GLU A 21 17.45 -13.35 -5.79
C GLU A 21 17.76 -14.85 -5.91
N ARG A 22 18.05 -15.51 -4.78
CA ARG A 22 18.28 -16.96 -4.75
C ARG A 22 17.08 -17.72 -5.26
N ILE A 23 15.88 -17.43 -4.73
CA ILE A 23 14.65 -18.14 -5.08
C ILE A 23 14.28 -17.95 -6.56
N VAL A 24 14.41 -16.74 -7.09
CA VAL A 24 14.11 -16.45 -8.50
C VAL A 24 15.07 -17.21 -9.44
N ALA A 25 16.32 -17.43 -9.03
CA ALA A 25 17.33 -18.13 -9.80
C ALA A 25 17.24 -19.67 -9.73
N LEU A 26 16.41 -20.23 -8.85
CA LEU A 26 16.27 -21.69 -8.71
C LEU A 26 15.79 -22.33 -10.02
N PRO A 27 16.24 -23.57 -10.32
CA PRO A 27 15.60 -24.41 -11.33
C PRO A 27 14.10 -24.60 -11.03
N ASP A 28 13.30 -24.87 -12.05
CA ASP A 28 11.83 -24.92 -11.90
C ASP A 28 11.35 -25.94 -10.86
N ALA A 29 11.98 -27.11 -10.79
CA ALA A 29 11.62 -28.12 -9.80
C ALA A 29 11.91 -27.67 -8.36
N GLU A 30 13.09 -27.10 -8.12
CA GLU A 30 13.48 -26.60 -6.79
C GLU A 30 12.64 -25.39 -6.38
N PHE A 31 12.30 -24.53 -7.34
CA PHE A 31 11.40 -23.40 -7.08
C PHE A 31 9.98 -23.92 -6.72
N HIS A 32 9.49 -24.95 -7.40
CA HIS A 32 8.21 -25.55 -7.10
C HIS A 32 8.18 -26.09 -5.68
N ASP A 33 9.22 -26.80 -5.25
CA ASP A 33 9.34 -27.33 -3.89
C ASP A 33 9.34 -26.21 -2.82
N GLU A 34 10.05 -25.11 -3.10
CA GLU A 34 10.05 -23.94 -2.19
C GLU A 34 8.68 -23.24 -2.15
N LEU A 35 8.01 -23.13 -3.29
CA LEU A 35 6.67 -22.56 -3.38
C LEU A 35 5.66 -23.42 -2.61
N GLU A 36 5.69 -24.72 -2.79
CA GLU A 36 4.79 -25.65 -2.11
C GLU A 36 4.93 -25.61 -0.58
N LYS A 37 6.17 -25.51 -0.06
CA LYS A 37 6.43 -25.34 1.37
C LYS A 37 5.80 -24.07 1.95
N ARG A 38 5.78 -22.97 1.16
CA ARG A 38 5.28 -21.66 1.61
C ARG A 38 3.78 -21.47 1.37
N PHE A 39 3.29 -21.95 0.24
CA PHE A 39 1.91 -21.77 -0.17
C PHE A 39 1.00 -22.86 0.43
N GLY A 40 1.51 -24.07 0.55
CA GLY A 40 0.75 -25.27 0.93
C GLY A 40 -0.13 -25.78 -0.20
N LEU A 41 -0.79 -26.91 0.05
CA LEU A 41 -1.66 -27.60 -0.92
C LEU A 41 -3.16 -27.40 -0.64
N HIS A 42 -3.54 -26.34 0.06
CA HIS A 42 -4.94 -26.06 0.42
C HIS A 42 -5.87 -25.88 -0.79
N LEU A 43 -5.32 -25.50 -1.93
CA LEU A 43 -6.07 -25.30 -3.18
C LEU A 43 -5.82 -26.43 -4.20
N GLY A 44 -5.15 -27.50 -3.80
CA GLY A 44 -4.74 -28.61 -4.65
C GLY A 44 -3.31 -28.45 -5.18
N ASP A 45 -2.97 -29.24 -6.18
CA ASP A 45 -1.65 -29.22 -6.80
C ASP A 45 -1.34 -27.87 -7.45
N LEU A 46 -0.09 -27.46 -7.37
CA LEU A 46 0.38 -26.20 -7.89
C LEU A 46 1.10 -26.38 -9.23
N GLU A 47 0.86 -25.49 -10.16
CA GLU A 47 1.60 -25.36 -11.40
C GLU A 47 2.08 -23.92 -11.55
N VAL A 48 3.37 -23.72 -11.77
CA VAL A 48 3.95 -22.40 -11.99
C VAL A 48 3.78 -22.00 -13.44
N VAL A 49 2.98 -20.97 -13.70
CA VAL A 49 2.70 -20.46 -15.04
C VAL A 49 3.26 -19.05 -15.19
N GLY A 50 4.20 -18.87 -16.11
CA GLY A 50 4.77 -17.57 -16.42
C GLY A 50 6.08 -17.24 -15.68
N PRO A 51 6.64 -16.06 -15.92
CA PRO A 51 7.96 -15.70 -15.41
C PRO A 51 7.92 -15.31 -13.93
N ARG A 52 8.96 -15.70 -13.21
CA ARG A 52 9.27 -15.22 -11.86
C ARG A 52 10.02 -13.89 -11.95
N ARG A 53 9.69 -12.94 -11.08
CA ARG A 53 10.35 -11.64 -11.02
C ARG A 53 10.50 -11.19 -9.58
N ALA A 54 11.64 -10.60 -9.25
CA ALA A 54 11.88 -9.93 -7.99
C ALA A 54 11.88 -8.41 -8.21
N PHE A 55 11.30 -7.68 -7.28
CA PHE A 55 11.28 -6.23 -7.27
C PHE A 55 11.75 -5.74 -5.90
N PRO A 56 12.67 -4.77 -5.84
CA PRO A 56 13.05 -4.18 -4.57
C PRO A 56 11.86 -3.45 -3.95
N LEU A 57 11.64 -3.70 -2.67
CA LEU A 57 10.60 -3.01 -1.88
C LEU A 57 11.26 -1.95 -1.00
N GLY A 58 10.62 -0.81 -0.90
CA GLY A 58 11.14 0.29 -0.10
C GLY A 58 10.07 1.30 0.25
N LEU A 59 10.41 2.17 1.18
CA LEU A 59 9.64 3.37 1.50
C LEU A 59 10.37 4.56 0.87
N PHE A 60 9.68 5.28 0.02
CA PHE A 60 10.16 6.52 -0.57
C PHE A 60 9.10 7.61 -0.46
N THR A 61 9.50 8.81 -0.11
CA THR A 61 8.63 9.98 -0.11
C THR A 61 9.42 11.17 -0.63
N ALA A 62 8.89 11.85 -1.65
CA ALA A 62 9.47 13.06 -2.18
C ALA A 62 9.53 14.15 -1.09
N ARG A 63 10.60 14.93 -1.07
CA ARG A 63 10.76 16.04 -0.11
C ARG A 63 9.68 17.10 -0.27
N SER A 64 9.25 17.35 -1.50
CA SER A 64 8.11 18.18 -1.84
C SER A 64 7.25 17.45 -2.85
N PHE A 65 5.92 17.58 -2.72
CA PHE A 65 4.95 17.07 -3.71
C PHE A 65 4.61 18.10 -4.77
N ILE A 66 5.14 19.31 -4.61
CA ILE A 66 4.87 20.43 -5.54
C ILE A 66 6.16 21.17 -5.90
N ALA A 67 6.11 21.82 -7.05
CA ALA A 67 7.04 22.84 -7.51
C ALA A 67 6.24 23.92 -8.25
N GLU A 68 6.92 24.89 -8.86
CA GLU A 68 6.24 25.92 -9.65
C GLU A 68 5.35 25.28 -10.72
N ARG A 69 4.04 25.47 -10.59
CA ARG A 69 2.97 24.94 -11.47
C ARG A 69 3.03 23.43 -11.70
N LEU A 70 3.56 22.66 -10.74
CA LEU A 70 3.73 21.23 -10.82
C LEU A 70 3.25 20.57 -9.53
N ALA A 71 2.54 19.44 -9.67
CA ALA A 71 2.21 18.54 -8.57
C ALA A 71 2.60 17.10 -8.91
N LEU A 72 3.18 16.40 -7.94
CA LEU A 72 3.49 14.96 -8.00
C LEU A 72 2.31 14.18 -7.42
N ILE A 73 1.99 13.05 -8.03
CA ILE A 73 0.95 12.11 -7.58
C ILE A 73 1.45 10.67 -7.64
N GLY A 74 0.87 9.79 -6.81
CA GLY A 74 1.19 8.37 -6.80
C GLY A 74 2.67 8.10 -6.54
N ASP A 75 3.24 7.14 -7.25
CA ASP A 75 4.63 6.69 -7.05
C ASP A 75 5.67 7.78 -7.30
N ALA A 76 5.35 8.81 -8.07
CA ALA A 76 6.22 9.97 -8.23
C ALA A 76 6.34 10.81 -6.94
N ALA A 77 5.31 10.82 -6.12
CA ALA A 77 5.29 11.51 -4.82
C ALA A 77 5.72 10.60 -3.67
N HIS A 78 5.29 9.35 -3.69
CA HIS A 78 5.54 8.39 -2.60
C HIS A 78 5.42 6.94 -3.06
N ILE A 79 6.32 6.11 -2.58
CA ILE A 79 6.23 4.65 -2.67
C ILE A 79 6.15 4.12 -1.25
N ILE A 80 5.14 3.32 -0.95
CA ILE A 80 4.96 2.69 0.35
C ILE A 80 5.17 1.18 0.26
N HIS A 81 5.48 0.55 1.38
CA HIS A 81 5.64 -0.89 1.42
C HIS A 81 4.31 -1.60 1.08
N PRO A 82 4.31 -2.59 0.16
CA PRO A 82 3.09 -3.18 -0.40
C PRO A 82 2.35 -4.14 0.54
N ILE A 83 2.67 -4.19 1.84
CA ILE A 83 2.05 -5.09 2.83
C ILE A 83 0.52 -5.09 2.75
N ALA A 84 -0.08 -3.92 2.54
CA ALA A 84 -1.52 -3.77 2.48
C ALA A 84 -2.06 -3.53 1.06
N GLY A 85 -1.22 -3.56 0.01
CA GLY A 85 -1.62 -3.26 -1.36
C GLY A 85 -2.14 -1.83 -1.57
N GLN A 86 -1.73 -0.87 -0.74
CA GLN A 86 -2.32 0.49 -0.68
C GLN A 86 -1.72 1.48 -1.66
N GLY A 87 -0.64 1.14 -2.39
CA GLY A 87 0.03 2.08 -3.30
C GLY A 87 -0.91 2.72 -4.32
N LEU A 88 -1.66 1.89 -5.05
CA LEU A 88 -2.65 2.38 -6.03
C LEU A 88 -3.75 3.22 -5.36
N ASN A 89 -4.27 2.78 -4.22
CA ASN A 89 -5.32 3.50 -3.50
C ASN A 89 -4.85 4.88 -3.05
N MET A 90 -3.61 5.00 -2.59
CA MET A 90 -3.02 6.28 -2.22
C MET A 90 -2.84 7.18 -3.44
N GLY A 91 -2.38 6.66 -4.58
CA GLY A 91 -2.31 7.41 -5.83
C GLY A 91 -3.68 7.90 -6.31
N LEU A 92 -4.74 7.09 -6.21
CA LEU A 92 -6.11 7.52 -6.52
C LEU A 92 -6.60 8.62 -5.56
N ARG A 93 -6.23 8.56 -4.28
CA ARG A 93 -6.51 9.64 -3.32
C ARG A 93 -5.78 10.93 -3.68
N ASP A 94 -4.55 10.85 -4.19
CA ASP A 94 -3.82 12.02 -4.68
C ASP A 94 -4.54 12.67 -5.86
N VAL A 95 -4.96 11.86 -6.84
CA VAL A 95 -5.74 12.34 -7.99
C VAL A 95 -7.03 13.04 -7.52
N ALA A 96 -7.77 12.41 -6.62
CA ALA A 96 -9.03 12.97 -6.12
C ALA A 96 -8.83 14.28 -5.34
N ALA A 97 -7.81 14.36 -4.48
CA ALA A 97 -7.46 15.55 -3.71
C ALA A 97 -6.97 16.69 -4.61
N LEU A 98 -6.13 16.39 -5.60
CA LEU A 98 -5.67 17.40 -6.56
C LEU A 98 -6.82 17.91 -7.42
N ALA A 99 -7.69 17.01 -7.92
CA ALA A 99 -8.87 17.38 -8.69
C ALA A 99 -9.81 18.29 -7.91
N GLU A 100 -10.08 18.00 -6.64
CA GLU A 100 -10.91 18.83 -5.76
C GLU A 100 -10.27 20.19 -5.53
N THR A 101 -8.97 20.23 -5.23
CA THR A 101 -8.22 21.47 -5.00
C THR A 101 -8.23 22.39 -6.23
N VAL A 102 -8.02 21.79 -7.42
CA VAL A 102 -8.00 22.52 -8.70
C VAL A 102 -9.41 22.99 -9.08
N ALA A 103 -10.44 22.15 -8.91
CA ALA A 103 -11.82 22.51 -9.20
C ALA A 103 -12.32 23.66 -8.32
N ASP A 104 -12.01 23.64 -7.02
CA ASP A 104 -12.36 24.70 -6.10
C ASP A 104 -11.71 26.04 -6.51
N ALA A 105 -10.43 26.02 -6.87
CA ALA A 105 -9.71 27.22 -7.34
C ALA A 105 -10.29 27.75 -8.65
N ALA A 106 -10.55 26.88 -9.63
CA ALA A 106 -11.13 27.23 -10.92
C ALA A 106 -12.52 27.87 -10.79
N ARG A 107 -13.36 27.36 -9.89
CA ARG A 107 -14.70 27.94 -9.63
C ARG A 107 -14.67 29.35 -9.07
N LEU A 108 -13.60 29.66 -8.35
CA LEU A 108 -13.36 31.00 -7.80
C LEU A 108 -12.64 31.93 -8.80
N GLY A 109 -12.32 31.45 -10.01
CA GLY A 109 -11.55 32.18 -11.00
C GLY A 109 -10.08 32.39 -10.63
N LEU A 110 -9.55 31.56 -9.69
CA LEU A 110 -8.16 31.62 -9.26
C LEU A 110 -7.25 30.87 -10.22
N ASP A 111 -5.96 31.21 -10.22
CA ASP A 111 -4.95 30.45 -10.96
C ASP A 111 -4.74 29.06 -10.32
N ILE A 112 -5.14 28.01 -11.03
CA ILE A 112 -5.05 26.64 -10.55
C ILE A 112 -3.61 26.15 -10.29
N GLY A 113 -2.62 26.82 -10.88
CA GLY A 113 -1.20 26.54 -10.68
C GLY A 113 -0.53 27.43 -9.64
N ALA A 114 -1.29 28.30 -8.97
CA ALA A 114 -0.76 29.18 -7.93
C ALA A 114 -0.20 28.36 -6.74
N ALA A 115 0.81 28.93 -6.08
CA ALA A 115 1.53 28.25 -5.01
C ALA A 115 0.60 27.84 -3.84
N ASP A 116 -0.31 28.72 -3.44
CA ASP A 116 -1.25 28.50 -2.35
C ASP A 116 -2.24 27.34 -2.64
N VAL A 117 -2.69 27.24 -3.89
CA VAL A 117 -3.54 26.12 -4.36
C VAL A 117 -2.80 24.80 -4.27
N LEU A 118 -1.59 24.75 -4.80
CA LEU A 118 -0.77 23.54 -4.78
C LEU A 118 -0.30 23.18 -3.36
N GLU A 119 -0.02 24.16 -2.51
CA GLU A 119 0.31 23.95 -1.09
C GLU A 119 -0.86 23.33 -0.31
N ARG A 120 -2.11 23.69 -0.61
CA ARG A 120 -3.31 23.05 -0.02
C ARG A 120 -3.31 21.57 -0.33
N TYR A 121 -3.11 21.20 -1.60
CA TYR A 121 -2.96 19.81 -2.03
C TYR A 121 -1.83 19.10 -1.29
N GLN A 122 -0.63 19.68 -1.26
CA GLN A 122 0.54 19.09 -0.62
C GLN A 122 0.32 18.86 0.88
N ARG A 123 -0.21 19.84 1.62
CA ARG A 123 -0.48 19.68 3.06
C ARG A 123 -1.44 18.53 3.33
N TRP A 124 -2.51 18.44 2.53
CA TRP A 124 -3.49 17.38 2.64
C TRP A 124 -2.86 16.01 2.43
N ARG A 125 -2.16 15.85 1.31
CA ARG A 125 -1.64 14.54 0.92
C ARG A 125 -0.41 14.09 1.71
N ARG A 126 0.48 15.01 2.09
CA ARG A 126 1.67 14.65 2.89
C ARG A 126 1.30 14.09 4.26
N PHE A 127 0.31 14.65 4.92
CA PHE A 127 -0.13 14.16 6.23
C PHE A 127 -0.62 12.70 6.11
N ASP A 128 -1.51 12.44 5.16
CA ASP A 128 -2.03 11.09 4.89
C ASP A 128 -0.91 10.10 4.55
N THR A 129 -0.02 10.50 3.65
CA THR A 129 1.11 9.67 3.21
C THR A 129 2.05 9.34 4.35
N MET A 130 2.40 10.32 5.19
CA MET A 130 3.26 10.09 6.34
C MET A 130 2.61 9.15 7.36
N THR A 131 1.34 9.35 7.65
CA THR A 131 0.60 8.49 8.59
C THR A 131 0.56 7.05 8.09
N MET A 132 0.23 6.85 6.82
CA MET A 132 0.20 5.52 6.21
C MET A 132 1.61 4.89 6.13
N GLY A 133 2.63 5.69 5.79
CA GLY A 133 4.02 5.23 5.74
C GLY A 133 4.51 4.74 7.10
N VAL A 134 4.25 5.51 8.17
CA VAL A 134 4.61 5.10 9.54
C VAL A 134 3.83 3.86 9.97
N ALA A 135 2.54 3.78 9.66
CA ALA A 135 1.72 2.62 10.00
C ALA A 135 2.21 1.35 9.30
N THR A 136 2.47 1.42 7.98
CA THR A 136 2.95 0.27 7.20
C THR A 136 4.37 -0.15 7.56
N ASP A 137 5.28 0.80 7.81
CA ASP A 137 6.64 0.49 8.29
C ASP A 137 6.62 -0.12 9.69
N GLY A 138 5.79 0.42 10.60
CA GLY A 138 5.59 -0.14 11.93
C GLY A 138 5.05 -1.58 11.89
N LEU A 139 4.06 -1.84 11.06
CA LEU A 139 3.54 -3.19 10.84
C LEU A 139 4.62 -4.10 10.24
N ASN A 140 5.34 -3.63 9.22
CA ASN A 140 6.42 -4.41 8.62
C ASN A 140 7.45 -4.82 9.67
N ARG A 141 7.94 -3.90 10.48
CA ARG A 141 8.91 -4.19 11.55
C ARG A 141 8.36 -5.15 12.60
N LEU A 142 7.08 -5.02 12.95
CA LEU A 142 6.42 -5.91 13.91
C LEU A 142 6.31 -7.34 13.39
N PHE A 143 6.00 -7.50 12.09
CA PHE A 143 5.81 -8.81 11.47
C PHE A 143 7.12 -9.46 10.98
N SER A 144 8.13 -8.66 10.63
CA SER A 144 9.44 -9.14 10.16
C SER A 144 10.44 -9.40 11.29
N ASN A 145 10.04 -9.18 12.56
CA ASN A 145 10.93 -9.30 13.69
C ASN A 145 11.06 -10.77 14.13
N SER A 146 12.28 -11.20 14.44
CA SER A 146 12.60 -12.54 14.93
C SER A 146 12.54 -12.68 16.47
N SER A 147 12.26 -11.59 17.22
CA SER A 147 12.16 -11.62 18.67
C SER A 147 10.91 -12.36 19.15
N ASP A 148 11.09 -13.36 19.99
CA ASP A 148 9.98 -14.13 20.56
C ASP A 148 9.05 -13.28 21.45
N VAL A 149 9.59 -12.26 22.11
CA VAL A 149 8.82 -11.33 22.95
C VAL A 149 7.87 -10.49 22.07
N LEU A 150 8.38 -9.95 20.96
CA LEU A 150 7.55 -9.17 20.01
C LEU A 150 6.53 -10.06 19.30
N ARG A 151 6.88 -11.31 19.02
CA ARG A 151 5.96 -12.29 18.45
C ARG A 151 4.79 -12.57 19.40
N LEU A 152 5.08 -12.82 20.69
CA LEU A 152 4.05 -13.03 21.71
C LEU A 152 3.16 -11.79 21.88
N ALA A 153 3.76 -10.60 21.97
CA ALA A 153 3.00 -9.35 22.09
C ALA A 153 2.10 -9.09 20.87
N ARG A 154 2.58 -9.39 19.67
CA ARG A 154 1.80 -9.33 18.44
C ARG A 154 0.62 -10.29 18.47
N ASP A 155 0.85 -11.55 18.81
CA ASP A 155 -0.17 -12.58 18.80
C ASP A 155 -1.27 -12.30 19.84
N LEU A 156 -0.89 -11.79 21.03
CA LEU A 156 -1.83 -11.28 22.03
C LEU A 156 -2.61 -10.06 21.50
N GLY A 157 -1.93 -9.10 20.88
CA GLY A 157 -2.55 -7.91 20.30
C GLY A 157 -3.57 -8.25 19.20
N LEU A 158 -3.21 -9.16 18.28
CA LEU A 158 -4.13 -9.63 17.25
C LEU A 158 -5.34 -10.35 17.85
N GLY A 159 -5.13 -11.20 18.87
CA GLY A 159 -6.23 -11.88 19.58
C GLY A 159 -7.19 -10.90 20.27
N ILE A 160 -6.69 -9.78 20.80
CA ILE A 160 -7.53 -8.71 21.36
C ILE A 160 -8.34 -8.01 20.24
N VAL A 161 -7.68 -7.63 19.15
CA VAL A 161 -8.35 -6.98 18.00
C VAL A 161 -9.44 -7.88 17.42
N GLU A 162 -9.18 -9.19 17.31
CA GLU A 162 -10.16 -10.13 16.78
C GLU A 162 -11.42 -10.23 17.64
N ARG A 163 -11.25 -10.15 18.97
CA ARG A 163 -12.35 -10.23 19.94
C ARG A 163 -13.17 -8.94 20.10
N LEU A 164 -12.66 -7.81 19.60
CA LEU A 164 -13.28 -6.49 19.72
C LEU A 164 -13.79 -6.00 18.36
N PRO A 165 -15.08 -6.23 17.99
CA PRO A 165 -15.63 -5.86 16.69
C PRO A 165 -15.51 -4.36 16.36
N ALA A 166 -15.61 -3.50 17.37
CA ALA A 166 -15.44 -2.05 17.20
C ALA A 166 -14.02 -1.70 16.75
N LEU A 167 -13.01 -2.30 17.36
CA LEU A 167 -11.61 -2.08 17.03
C LEU A 167 -11.28 -2.65 15.65
N LYS A 168 -11.76 -3.85 15.34
CA LYS A 168 -11.66 -4.46 14.01
C LYS A 168 -12.29 -3.55 12.93
N GLY A 169 -13.45 -2.96 13.21
CA GLY A 169 -14.11 -2.00 12.32
C GLY A 169 -13.30 -0.74 12.05
N VAL A 170 -12.53 -0.25 13.04
CA VAL A 170 -11.59 0.88 12.84
C VAL A 170 -10.48 0.50 11.86
N PHE A 171 -9.82 -0.64 12.08
CA PHE A 171 -8.77 -1.11 11.18
C PHE A 171 -9.27 -1.38 9.76
N ILE A 172 -10.46 -1.95 9.61
CA ILE A 172 -11.06 -2.19 8.29
C ILE A 172 -11.34 -0.87 7.57
N ARG A 173 -11.90 0.14 8.25
CA ARG A 173 -12.15 1.47 7.67
C ARG A 173 -10.86 2.16 7.28
N GLU A 174 -9.82 2.07 8.13
CA GLU A 174 -8.50 2.60 7.81
C GLU A 174 -7.92 1.93 6.55
N ALA A 175 -7.93 0.60 6.51
CA ALA A 175 -7.45 -0.18 5.37
C ALA A 175 -8.27 0.09 4.09
N ALA A 176 -9.55 0.36 4.21
CA ALA A 176 -10.44 0.73 3.10
C ALA A 176 -10.29 2.20 2.67
N GLY A 177 -9.49 2.99 3.39
CA GLY A 177 -9.24 4.39 3.03
C GLY A 177 -10.40 5.36 3.36
N PHE A 178 -11.31 4.98 4.27
CA PHE A 178 -12.46 5.80 4.69
C PHE A 178 -12.21 6.61 5.97
N THR A 179 -10.95 6.76 6.37
CA THR A 179 -10.57 7.54 7.55
C THR A 179 -9.83 8.82 7.14
N GLY A 180 -9.87 9.82 8.03
CA GLY A 180 -9.28 11.12 7.78
C GLY A 180 -10.13 12.01 6.87
N ASP A 181 -9.49 13.01 6.26
CA ASP A 181 -10.13 13.93 5.33
C ASP A 181 -10.17 13.32 3.93
N VAL A 182 -11.26 12.61 3.64
CA VAL A 182 -11.45 11.87 2.39
C VAL A 182 -11.93 12.83 1.31
N PRO A 183 -11.29 12.89 0.12
CA PRO A 183 -11.75 13.70 -1.01
C PRO A 183 -13.17 13.36 -1.46
N LYS A 184 -13.92 14.36 -1.95
CA LYS A 184 -15.32 14.23 -2.39
C LYS A 184 -15.51 13.10 -3.41
N LEU A 185 -14.65 13.02 -4.42
CA LEU A 185 -14.75 11.97 -5.44
C LEU A 185 -14.72 10.56 -4.85
N LEU A 186 -13.97 10.33 -3.78
CA LEU A 186 -13.92 9.02 -3.12
C LEU A 186 -15.12 8.75 -2.22
N LYS A 187 -15.90 9.77 -1.89
CA LYS A 187 -17.22 9.65 -1.23
C LYS A 187 -18.36 9.46 -2.23
N GLY A 188 -18.07 9.53 -3.54
CA GLY A 188 -19.10 9.55 -4.59
C GLY A 188 -19.80 10.91 -4.75
N GLU A 189 -19.22 11.97 -4.18
CA GLU A 189 -19.72 13.33 -4.28
C GLU A 189 -19.14 14.03 -5.52
N ALA A 190 -19.91 14.91 -6.14
CA ALA A 190 -19.41 15.74 -7.25
C ALA A 190 -18.44 16.81 -6.73
N LEU A 191 -17.48 17.17 -7.59
CA LEU A 191 -16.56 18.29 -7.32
C LEU A 191 -17.28 19.60 -7.42
#